data_d0ba23c86274a316b3df8d7cd6ee43cb
#
_entry.id   d0ba23c86274a316b3df8d7cd6ee43cb
#
_cell.length_a   1.000
_cell.length_b   1.000
_cell.length_c   1.000
_cell.angle_alpha   90.00
_cell.angle_beta   90.00
_cell.angle_gamma   90.00
#
_symmetry.space_group_name_H-M   'P 1'
#
loop_
_entity.id
_entity.type
_entity.pdbx_description
1 polymer ?
#
loop_
_entity_poly.entity_id
_entity_poly.type
_entity_poly.pdbx_seq_one_letter_code
_entity_poly.pdbx_strand_id
1 'polypeptide(L)'
;MNTRKIELLAPAGNLEKLQSAFHFGADACYIGGNAFNLRGMSANFKNPELEEAVKFAHNINKKIYITLNIFAHNKEIDHLPEFIKFLEGANVDGVIVADLGVFQLVREIAPDLDVHVSTQANNTNWRSVKLWKDLGAKRVILAREMSLDEIKEKILPMDR
;
A
#
# COMPACT_ATOMS: atom_id res chain seq x y z
N MET A 1 -1.78 18.42 -22.82
CA MET A 1 -2.43 17.31 -22.09
C MET A 1 -1.40 16.74 -21.12
N ASN A 2 -1.63 16.90 -19.82
CA ASN A 2 -0.71 16.36 -18.81
C ASN A 2 -0.95 14.84 -18.74
N THR A 3 -0.17 14.05 -19.46
CA THR A 3 -0.26 12.60 -19.41
C THR A 3 0.31 12.16 -18.06
N ARG A 4 -0.57 11.93 -17.07
CA ARG A 4 -0.15 11.25 -15.83
C ARG A 4 0.55 9.96 -16.22
N LYS A 5 1.82 9.82 -15.83
CA LYS A 5 2.55 8.58 -16.01
C LYS A 5 1.85 7.49 -15.16
N ILE A 6 1.43 6.41 -15.80
CA ILE A 6 0.85 5.26 -15.11
C ILE A 6 1.98 4.55 -14.36
N GLU A 7 1.80 4.34 -13.05
CA GLU A 7 2.73 3.60 -12.22
C GLU A 7 2.48 2.10 -12.35
N LEU A 8 3.48 1.35 -12.79
CA LEU A 8 3.45 -0.12 -12.81
C LEU A 8 3.82 -0.64 -11.42
N LEU A 9 2.83 -1.17 -10.70
CA LEU A 9 2.98 -1.73 -9.36
C LEU A 9 3.05 -3.25 -9.40
N ALA A 10 4.13 -3.84 -8.90
CA ALA A 10 4.36 -5.29 -8.87
C ALA A 10 4.45 -5.84 -7.44
N PRO A 11 4.05 -7.12 -7.20
CA PRO A 11 4.29 -7.80 -5.94
C PRO A 11 5.73 -8.30 -5.82
N ALA A 12 6.29 -8.28 -4.61
CA ALA A 12 7.51 -8.97 -4.32
C ALA A 12 7.45 -9.67 -2.95
N GLY A 13 7.83 -10.94 -2.90
CA GLY A 13 7.83 -11.72 -1.66
C GLY A 13 9.20 -11.86 -1.01
N ASN A 14 10.27 -11.51 -1.73
CA ASN A 14 11.65 -11.48 -1.27
C ASN A 14 12.48 -10.52 -2.12
N LEU A 15 13.74 -10.30 -1.73
CA LEU A 15 14.64 -9.34 -2.39
C LEU A 15 14.92 -9.72 -3.86
N GLU A 16 15.10 -10.99 -4.17
CA GLU A 16 15.32 -11.47 -5.54
C GLU A 16 14.14 -11.14 -6.47
N LYS A 17 12.91 -11.40 -6.01
CA LYS A 17 11.67 -11.06 -6.75
C LYS A 17 11.50 -9.56 -6.89
N LEU A 18 11.90 -8.79 -5.89
CA LEU A 18 11.87 -7.33 -5.93
C LEU A 18 12.83 -6.79 -7.00
N GLN A 19 14.06 -7.27 -7.02
CA GLN A 19 15.06 -6.91 -8.03
C GLN A 19 14.59 -7.31 -9.45
N SER A 20 14.01 -8.51 -9.59
CA SER A 20 13.44 -8.97 -10.86
C SER A 20 12.29 -8.07 -11.31
N ALA A 21 11.36 -7.70 -10.42
CA ALA A 21 10.24 -6.82 -10.75
C ALA A 21 10.72 -5.46 -11.28
N PHE A 22 11.71 -4.86 -10.64
CA PHE A 22 12.29 -3.61 -11.12
C PHE A 22 13.08 -3.75 -12.41
N HIS A 23 13.81 -4.85 -12.57
CA HIS A 23 14.51 -5.15 -13.83
C HIS A 23 13.55 -5.24 -15.03
N PHE A 24 12.36 -5.83 -14.82
CA PHE A 24 11.31 -5.93 -15.83
C PHE A 24 10.39 -4.70 -15.91
N GLY A 25 10.75 -3.60 -15.29
CA GLY A 25 10.13 -2.29 -15.53
C GLY A 25 9.10 -1.84 -14.51
N ALA A 26 8.93 -2.52 -13.37
CA ALA A 26 8.07 -2.00 -12.31
C ALA A 26 8.55 -0.61 -11.85
N ASP A 27 7.61 0.30 -11.58
CA ASP A 27 7.88 1.62 -11.02
C ASP A 27 7.85 1.57 -9.48
N ALA A 28 7.05 0.65 -8.94
CA ALA A 28 6.92 0.42 -7.51
C ALA A 28 6.70 -1.07 -7.21
N CYS A 29 7.11 -1.51 -6.02
CA CYS A 29 6.75 -2.83 -5.51
C CYS A 29 5.98 -2.72 -4.21
N TYR A 30 5.01 -3.65 -4.01
CA TYR A 30 4.42 -3.84 -2.71
C TYR A 30 4.91 -5.14 -2.08
N ILE A 31 5.31 -5.04 -0.82
CA ILE A 31 5.90 -6.13 -0.05
C ILE A 31 5.20 -6.28 1.30
N GLY A 32 5.28 -7.47 1.88
CA GLY A 32 4.78 -7.74 3.24
C GLY A 32 5.91 -7.75 4.25
N GLY A 33 5.70 -7.14 5.40
CA GLY A 33 6.54 -7.35 6.59
C GLY A 33 6.25 -8.70 7.25
N ASN A 34 7.03 -9.10 8.24
CA ASN A 34 6.85 -10.36 8.98
C ASN A 34 5.51 -10.49 9.69
N ALA A 35 4.84 -9.36 9.94
CA ALA A 35 3.55 -9.28 10.58
C ALA A 35 2.60 -8.40 9.76
N PHE A 36 1.30 -8.45 10.06
CA PHE A 36 0.27 -7.51 9.59
C PHE A 36 -0.05 -7.56 8.09
N ASN A 37 0.24 -8.68 7.40
CA ASN A 37 -0.20 -8.90 6.02
C ASN A 37 -0.89 -10.25 5.85
N LEU A 38 -1.82 -10.37 4.88
CA LEU A 38 -2.61 -11.59 4.64
C LEU A 38 -1.84 -12.73 3.95
N ARG A 39 -0.61 -12.52 3.52
CA ARG A 39 0.15 -13.53 2.77
C ARG A 39 0.81 -14.61 3.65
N GLY A 40 0.62 -14.53 4.98
CA GLY A 40 1.15 -15.52 5.91
C GLY A 40 2.68 -15.53 6.04
N MET A 41 3.21 -16.45 6.84
CA MET A 41 4.63 -16.47 7.25
C MET A 41 5.64 -16.87 6.15
N SER A 42 5.23 -17.26 4.94
CA SER A 42 6.12 -17.92 3.98
C SER A 42 6.83 -17.03 2.96
N ALA A 43 6.56 -15.72 2.93
CA ALA A 43 7.15 -14.81 1.95
C ALA A 43 7.12 -13.35 2.45
N ASN A 44 7.74 -13.06 3.58
CA ASN A 44 7.72 -11.76 4.22
C ASN A 44 9.13 -11.27 4.51
N PHE A 45 9.35 -9.98 4.36
CA PHE A 45 10.60 -9.33 4.71
C PHE A 45 10.72 -9.14 6.21
N LYS A 46 11.85 -9.54 6.80
CA LYS A 46 12.24 -9.12 8.15
C LYS A 46 12.60 -7.64 8.14
N ASN A 47 12.56 -6.99 9.31
CA ASN A 47 12.84 -5.56 9.39
C ASN A 47 14.17 -5.14 8.72
N PRO A 48 15.32 -5.83 8.91
CA PRO A 48 16.55 -5.48 8.20
C PRO A 48 16.47 -5.66 6.69
N GLU A 49 15.79 -6.72 6.22
CA GLU A 49 15.58 -6.98 4.80
C GLU A 49 14.65 -5.93 4.16
N LEU A 50 13.70 -5.40 4.95
CA LEU A 50 12.79 -4.35 4.51
C LEU A 50 13.57 -3.04 4.31
N GLU A 51 14.43 -2.67 5.25
CA GLU A 51 15.31 -1.50 5.11
C GLU A 51 16.23 -1.63 3.89
N GLU A 52 16.80 -2.82 3.67
CA GLU A 52 17.62 -3.11 2.49
C GLU A 52 16.82 -2.93 1.19
N ALA A 53 15.60 -3.48 1.15
CA ALA A 53 14.69 -3.36 0.01
C ALA A 53 14.35 -1.89 -0.31
N VAL A 54 14.06 -1.08 0.70
CA VAL A 54 13.78 0.36 0.54
C VAL A 54 15.02 1.09 0.01
N LYS A 55 16.19 0.89 0.63
CA LYS A 55 17.46 1.49 0.17
C LYS A 55 17.79 1.11 -1.28
N PHE A 56 17.62 -0.16 -1.62
CA PHE A 56 17.82 -0.64 -2.99
C PHE A 56 16.88 0.06 -3.98
N ALA A 57 15.58 0.12 -3.69
CA ALA A 57 14.60 0.75 -4.55
C ALA A 57 14.87 2.25 -4.73
N HIS A 58 15.16 2.97 -3.66
CA HIS A 58 15.45 4.40 -3.71
C HIS A 58 16.71 4.72 -4.51
N ASN A 59 17.76 3.90 -4.43
CA ASN A 59 18.99 4.06 -5.22
C ASN A 59 18.76 4.00 -6.74
N ILE A 60 17.67 3.37 -7.17
CA ILE A 60 17.26 3.28 -8.59
C ILE A 60 16.00 4.08 -8.90
N ASN A 61 15.62 5.05 -8.02
CA ASN A 61 14.44 5.91 -8.14
C ASN A 61 13.12 5.12 -8.27
N LYS A 62 12.97 4.04 -7.50
CA LYS A 62 11.77 3.20 -7.42
C LYS A 62 11.15 3.29 -6.04
N LYS A 63 9.90 2.83 -5.90
CA LYS A 63 9.10 2.95 -4.66
C LYS A 63 8.79 1.61 -4.03
N ILE A 64 8.64 1.65 -2.71
CA ILE A 64 8.22 0.50 -1.90
C ILE A 64 6.98 0.85 -1.09
N TYR A 65 5.93 0.03 -1.23
CA TYR A 65 4.73 0.09 -0.41
C TYR A 65 4.62 -1.14 0.48
N ILE A 66 4.27 -0.94 1.74
CA ILE A 66 4.16 -2.03 2.71
C ILE A 66 2.70 -2.41 2.92
N THR A 67 2.39 -3.71 2.84
CA THR A 67 1.05 -4.18 3.11
C THR A 67 0.78 -4.31 4.61
N LEU A 68 -0.23 -3.59 5.11
CA LEU A 68 -0.83 -3.66 6.44
C LEU A 68 -2.32 -4.05 6.30
N ASN A 69 -2.59 -5.06 5.51
CA ASN A 69 -3.93 -5.38 5.04
C ASN A 69 -4.51 -6.66 5.67
N ILE A 70 -4.10 -6.97 6.89
CA ILE A 70 -4.70 -8.05 7.69
C ILE A 70 -6.14 -7.70 8.09
N PHE A 71 -6.90 -8.71 8.51
CA PHE A 71 -8.10 -8.53 9.32
C PHE A 71 -7.65 -8.31 10.76
N ALA A 72 -7.44 -7.04 11.14
CA ALA A 72 -6.85 -6.67 12.42
C ALA A 72 -7.83 -6.94 13.57
N HIS A 73 -7.45 -7.82 14.50
CA HIS A 73 -8.09 -7.96 15.78
C HIS A 73 -7.39 -7.06 16.82
N ASN A 74 -7.97 -6.91 18.01
CA ASN A 74 -7.41 -6.02 19.04
C ASN A 74 -5.94 -6.31 19.37
N LYS A 75 -5.53 -7.57 19.36
CA LYS A 75 -4.12 -7.96 19.62
C LYS A 75 -3.15 -7.40 18.56
N GLU A 76 -3.56 -7.41 17.30
CA GLU A 76 -2.75 -6.85 16.22
C GLU A 76 -2.70 -5.32 16.32
N ILE A 77 -3.81 -4.70 16.67
CA ILE A 77 -3.89 -3.23 16.87
C ILE A 77 -2.91 -2.76 17.94
N ASP A 78 -2.78 -3.49 19.04
CA ASP A 78 -1.87 -3.13 20.14
C ASP A 78 -0.38 -3.14 19.72
N HIS A 79 -0.01 -3.93 18.72
CA HIS A 79 1.37 -4.06 18.22
C HIS A 79 1.69 -3.22 16.98
N LEU A 80 0.67 -2.72 16.28
CA LEU A 80 0.83 -1.92 15.07
C LEU A 80 1.60 -0.60 15.28
N PRO A 81 1.44 0.13 16.40
CA PRO A 81 2.10 1.42 16.60
C PRO A 81 3.63 1.37 16.46
N GLU A 82 4.27 0.35 17.04
CA GLU A 82 5.72 0.19 16.94
C GLU A 82 6.15 -0.09 15.49
N PHE A 83 5.38 -0.91 14.79
CA PHE A 83 5.69 -1.24 13.41
C PHE A 83 5.47 -0.05 12.47
N ILE A 84 4.42 0.76 12.67
CA ILE A 84 4.19 1.99 11.89
C ILE A 84 5.34 2.97 12.07
N LYS A 85 5.81 3.20 13.30
CA LYS A 85 6.99 4.04 13.59
C LYS A 85 8.26 3.50 12.92
N PHE A 86 8.43 2.18 12.92
CA PHE A 86 9.54 1.55 12.20
C PHE A 86 9.46 1.81 10.70
N LEU A 87 8.28 1.69 10.08
CA LEU A 87 8.08 1.95 8.64
C LEU A 87 8.37 3.41 8.27
N GLU A 88 7.93 4.35 9.11
CA GLU A 88 8.25 5.77 8.95
C GLU A 88 9.76 6.00 9.01
N GLY A 89 10.44 5.44 10.02
CA GLY A 89 11.91 5.52 10.17
C GLY A 89 12.68 4.84 9.03
N ALA A 90 12.14 3.78 8.45
CA ALA A 90 12.69 3.11 7.28
C ALA A 90 12.43 3.87 5.97
N ASN A 91 11.68 4.96 6.02
CA ASN A 91 11.37 5.84 4.88
C ASN A 91 10.67 5.10 3.72
N VAL A 92 9.69 4.25 4.03
CA VAL A 92 8.86 3.60 3.00
C VAL A 92 7.98 4.64 2.29
N ASP A 93 7.65 4.41 1.02
CA ASP A 93 6.88 5.37 0.20
C ASP A 93 5.37 5.36 0.50
N GLY A 94 4.90 4.40 1.30
CA GLY A 94 3.52 4.32 1.74
C GLY A 94 3.13 2.94 2.24
N VAL A 95 1.92 2.86 2.76
CA VAL A 95 1.32 1.62 3.26
C VAL A 95 0.02 1.28 2.55
N ILE A 96 -0.31 0.00 2.45
CA ILE A 96 -1.55 -0.51 1.85
C ILE A 96 -2.39 -1.13 2.96
N VAL A 97 -3.52 -0.50 3.30
CA VAL A 97 -4.40 -0.89 4.40
C VAL A 97 -5.76 -1.37 3.89
N ALA A 98 -6.48 -2.18 4.67
CA ALA A 98 -7.84 -2.62 4.35
C ALA A 98 -8.85 -2.23 5.45
N ASP A 99 -8.38 -2.01 6.66
CA ASP A 99 -9.17 -1.75 7.85
C ASP A 99 -9.16 -0.25 8.23
N LEU A 100 -10.32 0.28 8.64
CA LEU A 100 -10.48 1.69 9.01
C LEU A 100 -9.71 2.05 10.28
N GLY A 101 -9.63 1.14 11.26
CA GLY A 101 -8.88 1.36 12.50
C GLY A 101 -7.37 1.40 12.22
N VAL A 102 -6.88 0.51 11.35
CA VAL A 102 -5.48 0.54 10.90
C VAL A 102 -5.19 1.83 10.12
N PHE A 103 -6.11 2.26 9.24
CA PHE A 103 -5.99 3.51 8.52
C PHE A 103 -5.85 4.71 9.47
N GLN A 104 -6.76 4.82 10.44
CA GLN A 104 -6.74 5.90 11.43
C GLN A 104 -5.43 5.87 12.23
N LEU A 105 -5.00 4.70 12.67
CA LEU A 105 -3.78 4.53 13.45
C LEU A 105 -2.53 5.00 12.68
N VAL A 106 -2.45 4.68 11.38
CA VAL A 106 -1.36 5.19 10.52
C VAL A 106 -1.40 6.72 10.44
N ARG A 107 -2.59 7.31 10.25
CA ARG A 107 -2.76 8.77 10.18
C ARG A 107 -2.40 9.49 11.48
N GLU A 108 -2.61 8.84 12.64
CA GLU A 108 -2.25 9.39 13.95
C GLU A 108 -0.75 9.33 14.24
N ILE A 109 -0.08 8.24 13.83
CA ILE A 109 1.32 7.97 14.18
C ILE A 109 2.29 8.55 13.13
N ALA A 110 1.98 8.38 11.85
CA ALA A 110 2.79 8.78 10.71
C ALA A 110 1.93 9.59 9.71
N PRO A 111 1.54 10.84 10.04
CA PRO A 111 0.60 11.65 9.26
C PRO A 111 1.08 11.95 7.84
N ASP A 112 2.38 11.97 7.60
CA ASP A 112 2.98 12.25 6.29
C ASP A 112 3.15 10.99 5.42
N LEU A 113 2.93 9.80 5.98
CA LEU A 113 3.05 8.55 5.25
C LEU A 113 1.86 8.36 4.31
N ASP A 114 2.12 8.12 3.03
CA ASP A 114 1.07 7.88 2.04
C ASP A 114 0.29 6.59 2.38
N VAL A 115 -1.04 6.69 2.46
CA VAL A 115 -1.91 5.55 2.72
C VAL A 115 -2.70 5.19 1.47
N HIS A 116 -2.54 3.96 1.02
CA HIS A 116 -3.29 3.36 -0.07
C HIS A 116 -4.32 2.37 0.49
N VAL A 117 -5.53 2.42 -0.02
CA VAL A 117 -6.59 1.49 0.40
C VAL A 117 -6.56 0.25 -0.47
N SER A 118 -6.48 -0.92 0.16
CA SER A 118 -6.41 -2.23 -0.50
C SER A 118 -7.72 -2.60 -1.20
N THR A 119 -7.64 -3.49 -2.20
CA THR A 119 -8.81 -4.19 -2.77
C THR A 119 -9.63 -4.94 -1.71
N GLN A 120 -9.01 -5.35 -0.62
CA GLN A 120 -9.65 -6.06 0.49
C GLN A 120 -10.60 -5.18 1.33
N ALA A 121 -10.54 -3.86 1.18
CA ALA A 121 -11.55 -2.95 1.71
C ALA A 121 -12.86 -2.97 0.90
N ASN A 122 -12.94 -3.81 -0.14
CA ASN A 122 -14.13 -4.05 -0.96
C ASN A 122 -14.75 -2.76 -1.56
N ASN A 123 -13.91 -1.92 -2.18
CA ASN A 123 -14.35 -0.67 -2.80
C ASN A 123 -14.98 -0.93 -4.16
N THR A 124 -16.28 -1.20 -4.17
CA THR A 124 -17.08 -1.53 -5.36
C THR A 124 -17.95 -0.38 -5.86
N ASN A 125 -17.87 0.80 -5.26
CA ASN A 125 -18.68 1.95 -5.65
C ASN A 125 -17.96 3.28 -5.37
N TRP A 126 -18.38 4.32 -6.09
CA TRP A 126 -17.78 5.65 -5.99
C TRP A 126 -17.94 6.32 -4.61
N ARG A 127 -18.98 5.98 -3.84
CA ARG A 127 -19.19 6.57 -2.52
C ARG A 127 -18.15 6.10 -1.51
N SER A 128 -17.80 4.81 -1.51
CA SER A 128 -16.69 4.31 -0.68
C SER A 128 -15.35 4.90 -1.10
N VAL A 129 -15.10 5.04 -2.41
CA VAL A 129 -13.88 5.71 -2.90
C VAL A 129 -13.82 7.17 -2.44
N LYS A 130 -14.96 7.88 -2.55
CA LYS A 130 -15.03 9.27 -2.05
C LYS A 130 -14.78 9.37 -0.55
N LEU A 131 -15.36 8.49 0.25
CA LEU A 131 -15.14 8.48 1.69
C LEU A 131 -13.66 8.32 2.03
N TRP A 132 -12.98 7.35 1.41
CA TRP A 132 -11.55 7.15 1.61
C TRP A 132 -10.73 8.38 1.21
N LYS A 133 -11.08 9.03 0.10
CA LYS A 133 -10.46 10.29 -0.33
C LYS A 133 -10.66 11.39 0.72
N ASP A 134 -11.89 11.56 1.22
CA ASP A 134 -12.23 12.57 2.24
C ASP A 134 -11.51 12.31 3.58
N LEU A 135 -11.22 11.05 3.90
CA LEU A 135 -10.40 10.64 5.05
C LEU A 135 -8.89 10.87 4.83
N GLY A 136 -8.46 11.19 3.62
CA GLY A 136 -7.06 11.48 3.29
C GLY A 136 -6.27 10.31 2.71
N ALA A 137 -6.95 9.27 2.18
CA ALA A 137 -6.28 8.24 1.43
C ALA A 137 -5.67 8.80 0.15
N LYS A 138 -4.41 8.48 -0.11
CA LYS A 138 -3.67 8.91 -1.31
C LYS A 138 -4.10 8.15 -2.56
N ARG A 139 -4.46 6.88 -2.40
CA ARG A 139 -4.88 5.98 -3.47
C ARG A 139 -5.94 5.00 -2.95
N VAL A 140 -6.91 4.67 -3.79
CA VAL A 140 -7.84 3.58 -3.54
C VAL A 140 -7.67 2.54 -4.65
N ILE A 141 -7.34 1.30 -4.26
CA ILE A 141 -7.24 0.17 -5.18
C ILE A 141 -8.63 -0.45 -5.25
N LEU A 142 -9.25 -0.33 -6.41
CA LEU A 142 -10.63 -0.76 -6.63
C LEU A 142 -10.76 -2.27 -6.56
N ALA A 143 -11.94 -2.74 -6.16
CA ALA A 143 -12.30 -4.14 -6.23
C ALA A 143 -12.37 -4.60 -7.70
N ARG A 144 -12.02 -5.87 -7.94
CA ARG A 144 -11.98 -6.46 -9.30
C ARG A 144 -13.36 -6.69 -9.90
N GLU A 145 -14.39 -6.59 -9.09
CA GLU A 145 -15.80 -6.69 -9.42
C GLU A 145 -16.35 -5.47 -10.17
N MET A 146 -15.64 -4.35 -10.15
CA MET A 146 -16.02 -3.15 -10.88
C MET A 146 -15.72 -3.28 -12.38
N SER A 147 -16.68 -2.91 -13.20
CA SER A 147 -16.49 -2.82 -14.66
C SER A 147 -15.69 -1.57 -15.04
N LEU A 148 -15.05 -1.61 -16.23
CA LEU A 148 -14.34 -0.44 -16.75
C LEU A 148 -15.28 0.75 -17.04
N ASP A 149 -16.53 0.49 -17.37
CA ASP A 149 -17.51 1.55 -17.64
C ASP A 149 -17.91 2.27 -16.36
N GLU A 150 -18.17 1.54 -15.26
CA GLU A 150 -18.42 2.13 -13.93
C GLU A 150 -17.23 2.98 -13.46
N ILE A 151 -16.02 2.51 -13.71
CA ILE A 151 -14.80 3.27 -13.35
C ILE A 151 -14.73 4.57 -14.17
N LYS A 152 -14.96 4.51 -15.48
CA LYS A 152 -14.93 5.69 -16.37
C LYS A 152 -16.00 6.71 -16.01
N GLU A 153 -17.22 6.25 -15.74
CA GLU A 153 -18.37 7.14 -15.53
C GLU A 153 -18.37 7.77 -14.13
N LYS A 154 -17.96 7.06 -13.11
CA LYS A 154 -18.16 7.46 -11.71
C LYS A 154 -16.88 7.72 -10.93
N ILE A 155 -15.79 7.02 -11.21
CA ILE A 155 -14.55 7.12 -10.43
C ILE A 155 -13.59 8.12 -11.04
N LEU A 156 -13.26 8.00 -12.34
CA LEU A 156 -12.30 8.90 -12.98
C LEU A 156 -12.67 10.39 -12.91
N PRO A 157 -13.95 10.79 -12.97
CA PRO A 157 -14.31 12.21 -12.79
C PRO A 157 -14.00 12.77 -11.41
N MET A 158 -13.88 11.92 -10.38
CA MET A 158 -13.57 12.33 -9.00
C MET A 158 -12.08 12.65 -8.78
N ASP A 159 -11.23 12.26 -9.71
CA ASP A 159 -9.78 12.44 -9.64
C ASP A 159 -9.32 13.77 -10.28
N ARG A 160 -10.29 14.59 -10.68
CA ARG A 160 -10.12 15.95 -11.22
C ARG A 160 -10.48 16.98 -10.15
#